data_32dee223cb0d58240d3705d772520645
#
_entry.id   32dee223cb0d58240d3705d772520645
#
_cell.length_a   1.000
_cell.length_b   1.000
_cell.length_c   1.000
_cell.angle_alpha   90.00
_cell.angle_beta   90.00
_cell.angle_gamma   90.00
#
_symmetry.space_group_name_H-M   'P 1'
#
loop_
_entity.id
_entity.type
_entity.pdbx_description
1 polymer ?
#
loop_
_entity_poly.entity_id
_entity_poly.type
_entity_poly.pdbx_seq_one_letter_code
_entity_poly.pdbx_strand_id
1 'polypeptide(L)'
;MKKGIIIIVIVILGVCILNIITDKITSESVSSVIGDLQELKENLELENNEEIKISMKKIEENWLNRKSKLEYFIEHDELEKVSSEIYIIKGNIEQEKYEDDIPEIENAKFILNHLEDKYKFMFKNLF
;
A
#
# COMPACT_ATOMS: atom_id res chain seq x y z
N MET A 1 20.13 39.84 -0.74
CA MET A 1 19.38 39.38 0.44
C MET A 1 17.94 39.03 0.11
N LYS A 2 17.17 39.88 -0.56
CA LYS A 2 15.77 39.58 -0.89
C LYS A 2 15.63 38.37 -1.81
N LYS A 3 16.53 38.15 -2.77
CA LYS A 3 16.52 36.99 -3.69
C LYS A 3 16.79 35.66 -2.93
N GLY A 4 17.69 35.70 -1.94
CA GLY A 4 18.00 34.52 -1.13
C GLY A 4 16.81 34.07 -0.29
N ILE A 5 16.09 35.02 0.32
CA ILE A 5 14.90 34.75 1.12
C ILE A 5 13.77 34.15 0.24
N ILE A 6 13.57 34.70 -0.96
CA ILE A 6 12.57 34.23 -1.91
C ILE A 6 12.87 32.77 -2.31
N ILE A 7 14.12 32.44 -2.59
CA ILE A 7 14.55 31.07 -2.94
C ILE A 7 14.25 30.11 -1.77
N ILE A 8 14.58 30.49 -0.53
CA ILE A 8 14.31 29.69 0.66
C ILE A 8 12.80 29.42 0.82
N VAL A 9 11.98 30.45 0.66
CA VAL A 9 10.52 30.32 0.75
C VAL A 9 9.99 29.38 -0.33
N ILE A 10 10.47 29.49 -1.57
CA ILE A 10 10.07 28.62 -2.67
C ILE A 10 10.44 27.15 -2.37
N VAL A 11 11.64 26.91 -1.85
CA VAL A 11 12.09 25.56 -1.47
C VAL A 11 11.21 24.97 -0.37
N ILE A 12 10.92 25.76 0.68
CA ILE A 12 10.07 25.32 1.79
C ILE A 12 8.67 24.97 1.28
N LEU A 13 8.07 25.82 0.45
CA LEU A 13 6.76 25.55 -0.14
C LEU A 13 6.78 24.30 -1.01
N GLY A 14 7.83 24.10 -1.80
CA GLY A 14 8.02 22.91 -2.62
C GLY A 14 8.06 21.63 -1.79
N VAL A 15 8.80 21.64 -0.68
CA VAL A 15 8.88 20.49 0.24
C VAL A 15 7.54 20.22 0.91
N CYS A 16 6.82 21.26 1.34
CA CYS A 16 5.47 21.11 1.92
C CYS A 16 4.50 20.47 0.93
N ILE A 17 4.52 20.90 -0.33
CA ILE A 17 3.67 20.34 -1.39
C ILE A 17 4.01 18.88 -1.64
N LEU A 18 5.30 18.53 -1.72
CA LEU A 18 5.74 17.15 -1.88
C LEU A 18 5.26 16.27 -0.74
N ASN A 19 5.33 16.73 0.51
CA ASN A 19 4.83 15.98 1.67
C ASN A 19 3.34 15.70 1.57
N ILE A 20 2.55 16.69 1.19
CA ILE A 20 1.10 16.53 1.01
C ILE A 20 0.79 15.51 -0.08
N ILE A 21 1.49 15.59 -1.21
CA ILE A 21 1.30 14.68 -2.35
C ILE A 21 1.68 13.25 -1.97
N THR A 22 2.84 13.05 -1.33
CA THR A 22 3.31 11.72 -0.94
C THR A 22 2.42 11.08 0.13
N ASP A 23 1.97 11.85 1.11
CA ASP A 23 1.02 11.40 2.13
C ASP A 23 -0.30 10.96 1.49
N LYS A 24 -0.82 11.75 0.56
CA LYS A 24 -2.06 11.45 -0.16
C LYS A 24 -1.92 10.18 -0.99
N ILE A 25 -0.85 10.03 -1.76
CA ILE A 25 -0.60 8.83 -2.59
C ILE A 25 -0.47 7.59 -1.71
N THR A 26 0.24 7.68 -0.60
CA THR A 26 0.40 6.57 0.34
C THR A 26 -0.93 6.16 0.95
N SER A 27 -1.69 7.11 1.48
CA SER A 27 -2.98 6.87 2.11
C SER A 27 -4.01 6.27 1.14
N GLU A 28 -4.12 6.80 -0.06
CA GLU A 28 -5.01 6.26 -1.09
C GLU A 28 -4.59 4.86 -1.53
N SER A 29 -3.29 4.61 -1.67
CA SER A 29 -2.77 3.30 -2.05
C SER A 29 -3.06 2.25 -0.99
N VAL A 30 -2.80 2.55 0.28
CA VAL A 30 -3.06 1.64 1.40
C VAL A 30 -4.55 1.34 1.50
N SER A 31 -5.40 2.35 1.50
CA SER A 31 -6.85 2.19 1.58
C SER A 31 -7.40 1.34 0.43
N SER A 32 -6.91 1.56 -0.78
CA SER A 32 -7.36 0.82 -1.97
C SER A 32 -7.00 -0.65 -1.89
N VAL A 33 -5.77 -0.98 -1.52
CA VAL A 33 -5.32 -2.37 -1.42
C VAL A 33 -5.98 -3.08 -0.25
N ILE A 34 -6.16 -2.42 0.89
CA ILE A 34 -6.89 -2.98 2.04
C ILE A 34 -8.35 -3.28 1.66
N GLY A 35 -8.99 -2.39 0.91
CA GLY A 35 -10.35 -2.64 0.39
C GLY A 35 -10.42 -3.89 -0.48
N ASP A 36 -9.46 -4.07 -1.36
CA ASP A 36 -9.37 -5.25 -2.22
C ASP A 36 -9.11 -6.53 -1.41
N LEU A 37 -8.26 -6.46 -0.39
CA LEU A 37 -8.00 -7.58 0.52
C LEU A 37 -9.25 -7.96 1.31
N GLN A 38 -10.03 -6.99 1.75
CA GLN A 38 -11.29 -7.23 2.44
C GLN A 38 -12.31 -7.92 1.53
N GLU A 39 -12.41 -7.49 0.29
CA GLU A 39 -13.26 -8.13 -0.72
C GLU A 39 -12.85 -9.59 -0.95
N LEU A 40 -11.55 -9.85 -1.07
CA LEU A 40 -11.04 -11.21 -1.19
C LEU A 40 -11.43 -12.06 0.03
N LYS A 41 -11.27 -11.53 1.23
CA LYS A 41 -11.65 -12.23 2.47
C LYS A 41 -13.13 -12.63 2.46
N GLU A 42 -14.01 -11.70 2.06
CA GLU A 42 -15.44 -11.98 1.97
C GLU A 42 -15.74 -13.08 0.95
N ASN A 43 -15.07 -13.06 -0.20
CA ASN A 43 -15.23 -14.09 -1.23
C ASN A 43 -14.71 -15.45 -0.76
N LEU A 44 -13.62 -15.48 0.01
CA LEU A 44 -13.10 -16.71 0.62
C LEU A 44 -14.10 -17.31 1.63
N GLU A 45 -14.71 -16.47 2.45
CA GLU A 45 -15.72 -16.89 3.42
C GLU A 45 -16.98 -17.46 2.74
N LEU A 46 -17.34 -16.91 1.57
CA LEU A 46 -18.47 -17.39 0.76
C LEU A 46 -18.11 -18.60 -0.12
N GLU A 47 -16.84 -18.97 -0.17
CA GLU A 47 -16.33 -20.08 -1.01
C GLU A 47 -16.69 -19.95 -2.50
N ASN A 48 -16.76 -18.72 -2.99
CA ASN A 48 -17.05 -18.45 -4.40
C ASN A 48 -15.76 -18.47 -5.22
N ASN A 49 -15.44 -19.63 -5.81
CA ASN A 49 -14.17 -19.86 -6.50
C ASN A 49 -13.89 -18.90 -7.66
N GLU A 50 -14.90 -18.52 -8.42
CA GLU A 50 -14.72 -17.56 -9.54
C GLU A 50 -14.40 -16.17 -9.04
N GLU A 51 -15.14 -15.69 -8.03
CA GLU A 51 -14.94 -14.39 -7.43
C GLU A 51 -13.61 -14.31 -6.67
N ILE A 52 -13.16 -15.39 -6.06
CA ILE A 52 -11.85 -15.49 -5.41
C ILE A 52 -10.73 -15.21 -6.42
N LYS A 53 -10.79 -15.86 -7.57
CA LYS A 53 -9.78 -15.67 -8.64
C LYS A 53 -9.79 -14.25 -9.19
N ILE A 54 -10.96 -13.69 -9.41
CA ILE A 54 -11.14 -12.31 -9.89
C ILE A 54 -10.59 -11.32 -8.86
N SER A 55 -10.93 -11.50 -7.60
CA SER A 55 -10.45 -10.65 -6.50
C SER A 55 -8.94 -10.73 -6.35
N MET A 56 -8.34 -11.91 -6.47
CA MET A 56 -6.90 -12.09 -6.37
C MET A 56 -6.17 -11.37 -7.51
N LYS A 57 -6.65 -11.51 -8.73
CA LYS A 57 -6.08 -10.82 -9.88
C LYS A 57 -6.16 -9.30 -9.73
N LYS A 58 -7.28 -8.81 -9.23
CA LYS A 58 -7.48 -7.38 -8.94
C LYS A 58 -6.47 -6.87 -7.93
N ILE A 59 -6.19 -7.63 -6.87
CA ILE A 59 -5.18 -7.27 -5.86
C ILE A 59 -3.79 -7.18 -6.50
N GLU A 60 -3.40 -8.17 -7.30
CA GLU A 60 -2.09 -8.17 -7.98
C GLU A 60 -1.91 -6.96 -8.88
N GLU A 61 -2.88 -6.68 -9.72
CA GLU A 61 -2.83 -5.56 -10.66
C GLU A 61 -2.83 -4.22 -9.93
N ASN A 62 -3.68 -4.06 -8.93
CA ASN A 62 -3.76 -2.85 -8.13
C ASN A 62 -2.46 -2.61 -7.36
N TRP A 63 -1.94 -3.63 -6.69
CA TRP A 63 -0.69 -3.51 -5.96
C TRP A 63 0.48 -3.16 -6.87
N LEU A 64 0.61 -3.81 -8.01
CA LEU A 64 1.68 -3.52 -8.97
C LEU A 64 1.64 -2.06 -9.43
N ASN A 65 0.45 -1.55 -9.74
CA ASN A 65 0.24 -0.15 -10.12
C ASN A 65 0.62 0.81 -8.98
N ARG A 66 0.15 0.52 -7.76
CA ARG A 66 0.43 1.36 -6.58
C ARG A 66 1.91 1.32 -6.21
N LYS A 67 2.51 0.15 -6.21
CA LYS A 67 3.92 -0.05 -5.91
C LYS A 67 4.81 0.81 -6.82
N SER A 68 4.53 0.85 -8.11
CA SER A 68 5.31 1.64 -9.08
C SER A 68 5.34 3.13 -8.75
N LYS A 69 4.30 3.65 -8.14
CA LYS A 69 4.23 5.04 -7.66
C LYS A 69 4.93 5.23 -6.31
N LEU A 70 4.75 4.28 -5.42
CA LEU A 70 5.31 4.33 -4.06
C LEU A 70 6.84 4.19 -4.06
N GLU A 71 7.42 3.50 -5.03
CA GLU A 71 8.87 3.30 -5.16
C GLU A 71 9.68 4.61 -5.21
N TYR A 72 9.05 5.70 -5.60
CA TYR A 72 9.72 7.00 -5.67
C TYR A 72 10.07 7.60 -4.30
N PHE A 73 9.41 7.15 -3.23
CA PHE A 73 9.59 7.77 -1.90
C PHE A 73 9.49 6.80 -0.72
N ILE A 74 9.17 5.53 -0.96
CA ILE A 74 9.14 4.49 0.07
C ILE A 74 10.26 3.50 -0.20
N GLU A 75 10.94 3.06 0.86
CA GLU A 75 12.01 2.08 0.77
C GLU A 75 11.54 0.78 0.12
N HIS A 76 12.36 0.27 -0.76
CA HIS A 76 12.08 -0.96 -1.52
C HIS A 76 11.75 -2.14 -0.61
N ASP A 77 12.51 -2.33 0.47
CA ASP A 77 12.32 -3.43 1.42
C ASP A 77 10.94 -3.41 2.08
N GLU A 78 10.42 -2.22 2.36
CA GLU A 78 9.09 -2.07 2.95
C GLU A 78 7.99 -2.48 1.96
N LEU A 79 8.14 -2.13 0.69
CA LEU A 79 7.21 -2.51 -0.37
C LEU A 79 7.28 -4.00 -0.68
N GLU A 80 8.47 -4.60 -0.60
CA GLU A 80 8.66 -6.03 -0.82
C GLU A 80 7.98 -6.89 0.24
N LYS A 81 7.83 -6.41 1.47
CA LYS A 81 7.06 -7.10 2.51
C LYS A 81 5.61 -7.29 2.09
N VAL A 82 4.99 -6.26 1.52
CA VAL A 82 3.62 -6.32 1.00
C VAL A 82 3.55 -7.27 -0.19
N SER A 83 4.47 -7.15 -1.14
CA SER A 83 4.55 -8.04 -2.30
C SER A 83 4.66 -9.51 -1.89
N SER A 84 5.49 -9.80 -0.88
CA SER A 84 5.69 -11.15 -0.34
C SER A 84 4.39 -11.73 0.23
N GLU A 85 3.65 -10.95 1.01
CA GLU A 85 2.36 -11.39 1.57
C GLU A 85 1.32 -11.65 0.49
N ILE A 86 1.24 -10.80 -0.52
CA ILE A 86 0.33 -10.99 -1.66
C ILE A 86 0.68 -12.27 -2.41
N TYR A 87 1.98 -12.55 -2.58
CA TYR A 87 2.46 -13.77 -3.23
C TYR A 87 2.08 -15.02 -2.44
N ILE A 88 2.20 -15.00 -1.11
CA ILE A 88 1.78 -16.10 -0.23
C ILE A 88 0.28 -16.35 -0.35
N ILE A 89 -0.53 -15.30 -0.31
CA ILE A 89 -1.98 -15.39 -0.46
C ILE A 89 -2.34 -16.03 -1.80
N LYS A 90 -1.71 -15.59 -2.87
CA LYS A 90 -1.92 -16.17 -4.20
C LYS A 90 -1.58 -17.66 -4.25
N GLY A 91 -0.45 -18.04 -3.67
CA GLY A 91 -0.02 -19.44 -3.62
C GLY A 91 -1.01 -20.33 -2.88
N ASN A 92 -1.56 -19.86 -1.77
CA ASN A 92 -2.58 -20.59 -1.02
C ASN A 92 -3.88 -20.75 -1.84
N ILE A 93 -4.29 -19.71 -2.55
CA ILE A 93 -5.47 -19.76 -3.43
C ILE A 93 -5.28 -20.80 -4.55
N GLU A 94 -4.11 -20.83 -5.17
CA GLU A 94 -3.78 -21.80 -6.23
C GLU A 94 -3.81 -23.25 -5.72
N GLN A 95 -3.48 -23.46 -4.45
CA GLN A 95 -3.54 -24.76 -3.78
C GLN A 95 -4.87 -25.05 -3.10
N GLU A 96 -5.86 -24.17 -3.25
CA GLU A 96 -7.18 -24.26 -2.61
C GLU A 96 -7.13 -24.31 -1.08
N LYS A 97 -6.09 -23.71 -0.48
CA LYS A 97 -5.91 -23.60 0.97
C LYS A 97 -6.51 -22.30 1.50
N TYR A 98 -7.80 -22.12 1.32
CA TYR A 98 -8.49 -20.87 1.63
C TYR A 98 -8.48 -20.50 3.11
N GLU A 99 -8.48 -21.48 4.00
CA GLU A 99 -8.42 -21.25 5.45
C GLU A 99 -7.10 -20.59 5.88
N ASP A 100 -6.01 -20.93 5.19
CA ASP A 100 -4.69 -20.39 5.48
C ASP A 100 -4.59 -18.92 5.06
N ASP A 101 -5.44 -18.44 4.16
CA ASP A 101 -5.40 -17.07 3.66
C ASP A 101 -6.03 -16.05 4.60
N ILE A 102 -6.96 -16.44 5.45
CA ILE A 102 -7.61 -15.48 6.36
C ILE A 102 -6.58 -14.76 7.26
N PRO A 103 -5.70 -15.49 7.99
CA PRO A 103 -4.66 -14.81 8.76
C PRO A 103 -3.64 -14.07 7.90
N GLU A 104 -3.31 -14.56 6.71
CA GLU A 104 -2.37 -13.88 5.81
C GLU A 104 -2.93 -12.56 5.28
N ILE A 105 -4.24 -12.50 5.00
CA ILE A 105 -4.91 -11.26 4.62
C ILE A 105 -4.84 -10.24 5.76
N GLU A 106 -5.11 -10.66 6.99
CA GLU A 106 -5.02 -9.77 8.15
C GLU A 106 -3.58 -9.28 8.37
N ASN A 107 -2.59 -10.13 8.14
CA ASN A 107 -1.19 -9.75 8.20
C ASN A 107 -0.83 -8.72 7.11
N ALA A 108 -1.30 -8.92 5.88
CA ALA A 108 -1.08 -7.95 4.80
C ALA A 108 -1.69 -6.59 5.13
N LYS A 109 -2.89 -6.55 5.68
CA LYS A 109 -3.54 -5.33 6.15
C LYS A 109 -2.72 -4.63 7.24
N PHE A 110 -2.20 -5.40 8.19
CA PHE A 110 -1.36 -4.88 9.26
C PHE A 110 -0.09 -4.23 8.70
N ILE A 111 0.59 -4.90 7.77
CA ILE A 111 1.80 -4.39 7.13
C ILE A 111 1.50 -3.07 6.39
N LEU A 112 0.40 -3.02 5.64
CA LEU A 112 -0.02 -1.81 4.92
C LEU A 112 -0.33 -0.65 5.86
N ASN A 113 -1.06 -0.89 6.92
CA ASN A 113 -1.36 0.14 7.93
C ASN A 113 -0.09 0.62 8.63
N HIS A 114 0.82 -0.28 8.96
CA HIS A 114 2.10 0.07 9.57
C HIS A 114 2.95 0.93 8.62
N LEU A 115 2.96 0.59 7.33
CA LEU A 115 3.65 1.36 6.30
C LEU A 115 3.09 2.79 6.22
N GLU A 116 1.78 2.93 6.18
CA GLU A 116 1.12 4.25 6.15
C GLU A 116 1.49 5.07 7.38
N ASP A 117 1.37 4.50 8.57
CA ASP A 117 1.66 5.19 9.84
C ASP A 117 3.12 5.62 9.93
N LYS A 118 4.05 4.75 9.54
CA LYS A 118 5.48 5.03 9.53
C LYS A 118 5.82 6.21 8.64
N TYR A 119 5.35 6.22 7.41
CA TYR A 119 5.68 7.27 6.44
C TYR A 119 4.93 8.57 6.73
N LYS A 120 3.72 8.51 7.18
CA LYS A 120 2.95 9.67 7.64
C LYS A 120 3.66 10.37 8.82
N PHE A 121 4.16 9.58 9.77
CA PHE A 121 4.95 10.10 10.90
C PHE A 121 6.26 10.73 10.43
N MET A 122 6.99 10.09 9.52
CA MET A 122 8.22 10.63 8.93
C MET A 122 8.00 11.95 8.21
N PHE A 123 6.97 12.04 7.38
CA PHE A 123 6.65 13.26 6.65
C PHE A 123 6.24 14.39 7.58
N LYS A 124 5.47 14.10 8.61
CA LYS A 124 5.05 15.07 9.64
C LYS A 124 6.24 15.64 10.42
N ASN A 125 7.27 14.85 10.68
CA ASN A 125 8.44 15.24 11.46
C ASN A 125 9.55 15.92 10.66
N LEU A 126 9.43 16.04 9.35
CA LEU A 126 10.32 16.83 8.50
C LEU A 126 10.16 18.35 8.73
N PHE A 127 9.11 18.74 9.40
CA PHE A 127 8.75 20.10 9.79
C PHE A 127 8.40 20.15 11.26
#